data_419c7a19cfa82ea1055d5259fd11f506
#
_entry.id   419c7a19cfa82ea1055d5259fd11f506
#
_cell.length_a   1.000
_cell.length_b   1.000
_cell.length_c   1.000
_cell.angle_alpha   90.00
_cell.angle_beta   90.00
_cell.angle_gamma   90.00
#
_symmetry.space_group_name_H-M   'P 1'
#
loop_
_entity.id
_entity.type
_entity.pdbx_description
1 polymer ?
#
loop_
_entity_poly.entity_id
_entity_poly.type
_entity_poly.pdbx_seq_one_letter_code
_entity_poly.pdbx_strand_id
1 'polypeptide(L)'
;CRFSFKRDIDRYIESMERPDRDYDIIDEKYNIIGEFNKNIRPKVYMQLHSKVEEVVGVTMEELLEDGEDFERVAVDFLEWCGHDYIICTWGSMDLTELQRNMKHYGIDAGFPQPFLYYDLQKLFSICYSDGKTRITLEHAIDQLGIKAGEEYHRAVNDARYTAKIIKYLDMDRAGKYYSVDTFKIPANRKEEIHLDFGDYGKFISKGFETREQAVVDREVRSCKCFKCKKSMKKHIKWFATNGKSYYGLFECEKHGLIKGRFKSKQADNGLYYIVKILKCTDRYGAEKIKKKQEKERLHRRMKAKAEKEAKKNVGVNNKVSYSE
;
A
#
# COMPACT_ATOMS: atom_id res chain seq x y z
N CYS A 1 -1.54 3.93 -13.97
CA CYS A 1 -1.38 2.71 -14.78
C CYS A 1 -2.13 1.56 -14.12
N ARG A 2 -3.08 0.95 -14.81
CA ARG A 2 -4.01 0.00 -14.22
C ARG A 2 -4.28 -1.16 -15.12
N PHE A 3 -4.33 -2.35 -14.52
CA PHE A 3 -4.75 -3.57 -15.14
C PHE A 3 -5.90 -4.18 -14.36
N SER A 4 -6.88 -4.70 -15.06
CA SER A 4 -7.85 -5.61 -14.48
C SER A 4 -7.66 -7.01 -15.07
N PHE A 5 -7.64 -8.02 -14.21
CA PHE A 5 -7.56 -9.42 -14.58
C PHE A 5 -8.97 -10.03 -14.47
N LYS A 6 -9.44 -10.73 -15.50
CA LYS A 6 -10.75 -11.38 -15.51
C LYS A 6 -10.62 -12.90 -15.42
N ARG A 7 -11.39 -13.51 -14.52
CA ARG A 7 -11.37 -14.97 -14.27
C ARG A 7 -12.16 -15.82 -15.28
N ASP A 8 -13.07 -15.21 -16.03
CA ASP A 8 -13.99 -15.95 -16.90
C ASP A 8 -14.06 -15.32 -18.31
N ILE A 9 -13.16 -15.79 -19.18
CA ILE A 9 -12.93 -15.21 -20.51
C ILE A 9 -14.07 -15.53 -21.48
N ASP A 10 -14.68 -16.72 -21.40
CA ASP A 10 -15.65 -17.17 -22.39
C ASP A 10 -16.96 -16.36 -22.36
N ARG A 11 -17.40 -15.94 -21.17
CA ARG A 11 -18.55 -15.05 -21.02
C ARG A 11 -18.30 -13.62 -21.48
N TYR A 12 -17.04 -13.22 -21.52
CA TYR A 12 -16.65 -11.86 -21.83
C TYR A 12 -16.51 -11.61 -23.33
N ILE A 13 -16.04 -12.60 -24.09
CA ILE A 13 -15.92 -12.54 -25.54
C ILE A 13 -17.29 -12.34 -26.20
N GLU A 14 -18.34 -12.97 -25.69
CA GLU A 14 -19.72 -12.79 -26.17
C GLU A 14 -20.31 -11.38 -25.90
N SER A 15 -19.77 -10.63 -24.94
CA SER A 15 -20.23 -9.28 -24.60
C SER A 15 -19.47 -8.17 -25.33
N MET A 16 -18.43 -8.49 -26.08
CA MET A 16 -17.50 -7.54 -26.71
C MET A 16 -17.84 -7.15 -28.15
N GLU A 17 -19.10 -7.05 -28.54
CA GLU A 17 -19.47 -6.33 -29.78
C GLU A 17 -19.43 -4.81 -29.56
N ARG A 18 -18.27 -4.24 -29.22
CA ARG A 18 -18.08 -2.77 -29.25
C ARG A 18 -16.67 -2.44 -29.72
N PRO A 19 -16.52 -1.87 -30.91
CA PRO A 19 -15.24 -1.32 -31.37
C PRO A 19 -14.90 -0.04 -30.58
N ASP A 20 -13.61 0.25 -30.46
CA ASP A 20 -12.97 1.48 -30.01
C ASP A 20 -13.03 1.82 -28.53
N ARG A 21 -12.22 1.11 -27.73
CA ARG A 21 -11.86 1.57 -26.36
C ARG A 21 -10.55 0.92 -25.88
N ASP A 22 -9.62 1.74 -25.41
CA ASP A 22 -8.24 1.35 -25.13
C ASP A 22 -7.91 1.24 -23.64
N TYR A 23 -7.85 0.06 -23.06
CA TYR A 23 -7.22 -0.30 -21.79
C TYR A 23 -6.64 -1.70 -21.89
N ASP A 24 -5.63 -2.01 -21.04
CA ASP A 24 -5.08 -3.36 -21.05
C ASP A 24 -5.83 -4.27 -20.09
N ILE A 25 -6.70 -5.11 -20.59
CA ILE A 25 -7.12 -6.32 -19.91
C ILE A 25 -6.15 -7.43 -20.32
N ILE A 26 -5.70 -8.21 -19.34
CA ILE A 26 -4.90 -9.40 -19.58
C ILE A 26 -5.71 -10.67 -19.28
N ASP A 27 -5.54 -11.68 -20.12
CA ASP A 27 -6.13 -13.00 -19.94
C ASP A 27 -5.39 -13.83 -18.87
N GLU A 28 -5.83 -15.06 -18.63
CA GLU A 28 -5.16 -15.98 -17.68
C GLU A 28 -3.74 -16.35 -18.09
N LYS A 29 -3.38 -16.16 -19.35
CA LYS A 29 -2.01 -16.35 -19.88
C LYS A 29 -1.22 -15.06 -19.88
N TYR A 30 -1.76 -14.01 -19.27
CA TYR A 30 -1.19 -12.66 -19.21
C TYR A 30 -1.00 -12.00 -20.57
N ASN A 31 -1.81 -12.34 -21.58
CA ASN A 31 -1.84 -11.61 -22.83
C ASN A 31 -2.76 -10.41 -22.73
N ILE A 32 -2.37 -9.29 -23.32
CA ILE A 32 -3.22 -8.11 -23.46
C ILE A 32 -4.33 -8.46 -24.46
N ILE A 33 -5.59 -8.35 -24.05
CA ILE A 33 -6.78 -8.65 -24.83
C ILE A 33 -7.70 -7.46 -25.02
N GLY A 34 -7.40 -6.33 -24.42
CA GLY A 34 -8.13 -5.07 -24.59
C GLY A 34 -7.41 -3.91 -23.96
N GLU A 35 -7.61 -2.74 -24.50
CA GLU A 35 -7.05 -1.47 -24.00
C GLU A 35 -8.17 -0.43 -23.86
N PHE A 36 -8.09 0.49 -22.87
CA PHE A 36 -8.96 1.69 -22.73
C PHE A 36 -8.08 2.89 -22.41
N ASN A 37 -8.07 3.88 -23.25
CA ASN A 37 -7.32 5.11 -23.06
C ASN A 37 -8.24 6.33 -23.32
N LYS A 38 -8.35 7.20 -22.33
CA LYS A 38 -9.17 8.41 -22.41
C LYS A 38 -8.43 9.58 -21.77
N ASN A 39 -8.38 10.68 -22.45
CA ASN A 39 -7.96 11.94 -21.88
C ASN A 39 -9.06 12.52 -21.00
N ILE A 40 -8.68 12.97 -19.81
CA ILE A 40 -9.62 13.58 -18.86
C ILE A 40 -9.42 15.08 -18.87
N ARG A 41 -10.51 15.81 -19.10
CA ARG A 41 -10.51 17.27 -19.03
C ARG A 41 -10.31 17.75 -17.60
N PRO A 42 -9.27 18.54 -17.32
CA PRO A 42 -9.08 19.13 -15.99
C PRO A 42 -10.17 20.15 -15.67
N LYS A 43 -10.78 20.04 -14.48
CA LYS A 43 -11.81 20.99 -14.02
C LYS A 43 -11.32 21.88 -12.86
N VAL A 44 -10.28 21.47 -12.14
CA VAL A 44 -9.77 22.15 -10.95
C VAL A 44 -8.52 22.96 -11.24
N TYR A 45 -7.60 22.38 -12.00
CA TYR A 45 -6.34 23.02 -12.37
C TYR A 45 -6.39 23.39 -13.85
N MET A 46 -6.34 24.68 -14.14
CA MET A 46 -6.39 25.20 -15.52
C MET A 46 -5.00 25.39 -16.14
N GLN A 47 -3.96 25.01 -15.42
CA GLN A 47 -2.58 25.04 -15.91
C GLN A 47 -1.84 23.79 -15.41
N LEU A 48 -1.15 23.11 -16.33
CA LEU A 48 -0.19 22.09 -15.98
C LEU A 48 1.17 22.75 -15.70
N HIS A 49 1.88 22.23 -14.73
CA HIS A 49 3.27 22.64 -14.54
C HIS A 49 4.11 22.10 -15.70
N SER A 50 5.00 22.91 -16.28
CA SER A 50 5.80 22.54 -17.46
C SER A 50 6.51 21.18 -17.35
N LYS A 51 7.01 20.83 -16.17
CA LYS A 51 7.59 19.50 -15.92
C LYS A 51 6.57 18.35 -16.00
N VAL A 52 5.29 18.62 -15.72
CA VAL A 52 4.23 17.60 -15.82
C VAL A 52 3.89 17.40 -17.29
N GLU A 53 3.79 18.48 -18.09
CA GLU A 53 3.60 18.39 -19.54
C GLU A 53 4.75 17.62 -20.22
N GLU A 54 6.00 17.95 -19.85
CA GLU A 54 7.18 17.26 -20.35
C GLU A 54 7.17 15.75 -20.03
N VAL A 55 6.77 15.40 -18.81
CA VAL A 55 6.77 13.99 -18.33
C VAL A 55 5.58 13.22 -18.88
N VAL A 56 4.39 13.82 -18.93
CA VAL A 56 3.15 13.13 -19.35
C VAL A 56 2.99 13.13 -20.88
N GLY A 57 3.65 14.07 -21.56
CA GLY A 57 3.62 14.18 -23.02
C GLY A 57 2.24 14.57 -23.58
N VAL A 58 1.43 15.28 -22.75
CA VAL A 58 0.11 15.82 -23.15
C VAL A 58 0.03 17.26 -22.67
N THR A 59 -0.39 18.16 -23.54
CA THR A 59 -0.53 19.59 -23.23
C THR A 59 -1.88 19.90 -22.59
N MET A 60 -1.96 21.05 -21.88
CA MET A 60 -3.24 21.51 -21.35
C MET A 60 -4.27 21.77 -22.46
N GLU A 61 -3.82 22.26 -23.62
CA GLU A 61 -4.67 22.55 -24.77
C GLU A 61 -5.33 21.28 -25.28
N GLU A 62 -4.55 20.20 -25.50
CA GLU A 62 -5.08 18.88 -25.88
C GLU A 62 -6.08 18.33 -24.85
N LEU A 63 -5.80 18.48 -23.55
CA LEU A 63 -6.71 18.02 -22.51
C LEU A 63 -8.02 18.82 -22.44
N LEU A 64 -8.00 20.11 -22.83
CA LEU A 64 -9.21 20.94 -22.88
C LEU A 64 -10.04 20.69 -24.14
N GLU A 65 -9.39 20.40 -25.26
CA GLU A 65 -10.07 20.13 -26.54
C GLU A 65 -10.62 18.70 -26.59
N ASP A 66 -9.77 17.69 -26.36
CA ASP A 66 -10.09 16.28 -26.57
C ASP A 66 -10.49 15.55 -25.29
N GLY A 67 -10.28 16.16 -24.11
CA GLY A 67 -10.57 15.53 -22.82
C GLY A 67 -12.06 15.38 -22.56
N GLU A 68 -12.45 14.24 -22.03
CA GLU A 68 -13.79 13.95 -21.55
C GLU A 68 -13.93 14.23 -20.03
N ASP A 69 -15.15 14.40 -19.56
CA ASP A 69 -15.42 14.60 -18.14
C ASP A 69 -15.09 13.34 -17.34
N PHE A 70 -14.40 13.53 -16.21
CA PHE A 70 -13.96 12.40 -15.33
C PHE A 70 -15.12 11.50 -14.95
N GLU A 71 -16.28 12.09 -14.64
CA GLU A 71 -17.48 11.37 -14.19
C GLU A 71 -17.91 10.34 -15.25
N ARG A 72 -17.93 10.72 -16.51
CA ARG A 72 -18.28 9.82 -17.61
C ARG A 72 -17.22 8.75 -17.82
N VAL A 73 -15.96 9.17 -17.91
CA VAL A 73 -14.84 8.25 -18.11
C VAL A 73 -14.72 7.21 -16.99
N ALA A 74 -14.98 7.62 -15.74
CA ALA A 74 -14.94 6.72 -14.61
C ALA A 74 -16.06 5.66 -14.63
N VAL A 75 -17.27 6.05 -15.03
CA VAL A 75 -18.40 5.12 -15.21
C VAL A 75 -18.11 4.15 -16.36
N ASP A 76 -17.74 4.67 -17.52
CA ASP A 76 -17.34 3.88 -18.68
C ASP A 76 -16.23 2.86 -18.33
N PHE A 77 -15.26 3.28 -17.52
CA PHE A 77 -14.18 2.42 -17.04
C PHE A 77 -14.70 1.28 -16.16
N LEU A 78 -15.57 1.58 -15.18
CA LEU A 78 -16.14 0.57 -14.29
C LEU A 78 -17.01 -0.43 -15.05
N GLU A 79 -17.83 0.04 -15.99
CA GLU A 79 -18.64 -0.82 -16.86
C GLU A 79 -17.75 -1.72 -17.74
N TRP A 80 -16.67 -1.16 -18.27
CA TRP A 80 -15.71 -1.90 -19.06
C TRP A 80 -14.95 -2.96 -18.26
N CYS A 81 -14.57 -2.68 -17.00
CA CYS A 81 -13.98 -3.67 -16.10
C CYS A 81 -14.93 -4.84 -15.82
N GLY A 82 -16.24 -4.61 -15.87
CA GLY A 82 -17.26 -5.61 -15.52
C GLY A 82 -17.24 -5.94 -14.02
N HIS A 83 -17.56 -7.20 -13.67
CA HIS A 83 -17.76 -7.60 -12.27
C HIS A 83 -16.70 -8.55 -11.71
N ASP A 84 -15.97 -9.25 -12.56
CA ASP A 84 -15.01 -10.29 -12.15
C ASP A 84 -13.60 -9.96 -12.62
N TYR A 85 -12.93 -9.09 -11.88
CA TYR A 85 -11.58 -8.63 -12.19
C TYR A 85 -10.72 -8.47 -10.95
N ILE A 86 -9.41 -8.48 -11.15
CA ILE A 86 -8.41 -8.10 -10.13
C ILE A 86 -7.59 -6.94 -10.68
N ILE A 87 -7.59 -5.81 -9.96
CA ILE A 87 -6.77 -4.68 -10.33
C ILE A 87 -5.29 -4.98 -10.07
N CYS A 88 -4.44 -4.67 -11.05
CA CYS A 88 -3.00 -4.70 -10.95
C CYS A 88 -2.45 -3.28 -11.14
N THR A 89 -1.44 -2.88 -10.35
CA THR A 89 -0.82 -1.56 -10.45
C THR A 89 0.69 -1.67 -10.20
N TRP A 90 1.45 -0.71 -10.71
CA TRP A 90 2.86 -0.55 -10.33
C TRP A 90 2.96 0.35 -9.08
N GLY A 91 2.73 -0.24 -7.90
CA GLY A 91 2.55 0.48 -6.64
C GLY A 91 1.09 0.78 -6.33
N SER A 92 0.83 1.60 -5.30
CA SER A 92 -0.54 1.86 -4.81
C SER A 92 -1.09 3.23 -5.19
N MET A 93 -0.30 4.10 -5.81
CA MET A 93 -0.65 5.50 -6.03
C MET A 93 -1.84 5.64 -6.98
N ASP A 94 -1.80 4.97 -8.13
CA ASP A 94 -2.84 5.09 -9.16
C ASP A 94 -4.23 4.69 -8.63
N LEU A 95 -4.29 3.58 -7.89
CA LEU A 95 -5.54 3.13 -7.27
C LEU A 95 -6.06 4.13 -6.22
N THR A 96 -5.15 4.75 -5.46
CA THR A 96 -5.52 5.75 -4.47
C THR A 96 -6.07 7.01 -5.14
N GLU A 97 -5.40 7.51 -6.18
CA GLU A 97 -5.83 8.71 -6.91
C GLU A 97 -7.15 8.48 -7.66
N LEU A 98 -7.36 7.29 -8.23
CA LEU A 98 -8.67 6.95 -8.80
C LEU A 98 -9.79 7.11 -7.78
N GLN A 99 -9.61 6.48 -6.62
CA GLN A 99 -10.63 6.49 -5.57
C GLN A 99 -10.84 7.90 -5.00
N ARG A 100 -9.79 8.74 -4.93
CA ARG A 100 -9.92 10.16 -4.54
C ARG A 100 -10.75 10.95 -5.54
N ASN A 101 -10.45 10.80 -6.83
CA ASN A 101 -11.22 11.47 -7.87
C ASN A 101 -12.66 10.97 -7.88
N MET A 102 -12.90 9.66 -7.84
CA MET A 102 -14.27 9.11 -7.73
C MET A 102 -15.03 9.70 -6.55
N LYS A 103 -14.40 9.75 -5.38
CA LYS A 103 -14.99 10.35 -4.18
C LYS A 103 -15.28 11.85 -4.36
N HIS A 104 -14.37 12.59 -4.99
CA HIS A 104 -14.55 14.03 -5.25
C HIS A 104 -15.77 14.29 -6.15
N TYR A 105 -15.98 13.45 -7.14
CA TYR A 105 -17.10 13.54 -8.07
C TYR A 105 -18.36 12.73 -7.64
N GLY A 106 -18.37 12.20 -6.42
CA GLY A 106 -19.52 11.48 -5.87
C GLY A 106 -19.79 10.11 -6.52
N ILE A 107 -18.81 9.52 -7.19
CA ILE A 107 -18.94 8.22 -7.85
C ILE A 107 -18.61 7.11 -6.84
N ASP A 108 -19.54 6.20 -6.61
CA ASP A 108 -19.25 4.96 -5.88
C ASP A 108 -18.74 3.89 -6.85
N ALA A 109 -17.48 3.51 -6.69
CA ALA A 109 -16.87 2.47 -7.50
C ALA A 109 -17.41 1.05 -7.21
N GLY A 110 -18.20 0.88 -6.15
CA GLY A 110 -18.71 -0.44 -5.75
C GLY A 110 -17.63 -1.44 -5.36
N PHE A 111 -16.40 -1.00 -5.08
CA PHE A 111 -15.30 -1.90 -4.74
C PHE A 111 -15.59 -2.70 -3.48
N PRO A 112 -15.34 -4.04 -3.50
CA PRO A 112 -15.59 -4.90 -2.36
C PRO A 112 -14.72 -4.52 -1.15
N GLN A 113 -15.16 -4.91 0.05
CA GLN A 113 -14.36 -4.73 1.26
C GLN A 113 -14.10 -6.09 1.92
N PRO A 114 -12.83 -6.46 2.14
CA PRO A 114 -11.61 -5.75 1.77
C PRO A 114 -11.33 -5.73 0.27
N PHE A 115 -10.87 -4.62 -0.27
CA PHE A 115 -10.48 -4.53 -1.67
C PHE A 115 -9.05 -5.05 -1.86
N LEU A 116 -8.92 -6.13 -2.63
CA LEU A 116 -7.66 -6.82 -2.89
C LEU A 116 -7.18 -6.50 -4.31
N TYR A 117 -5.88 -6.29 -4.46
CA TYR A 117 -5.25 -5.98 -5.73
C TYR A 117 -3.82 -6.51 -5.79
N TYR A 118 -3.25 -6.60 -6.98
CA TYR A 118 -1.84 -6.91 -7.16
C TYR A 118 -1.01 -5.62 -7.31
N ASP A 119 -0.15 -5.36 -6.33
CA ASP A 119 0.94 -4.38 -6.42
C ASP A 119 2.12 -5.10 -7.09
N LEU A 120 2.23 -4.96 -8.43
CA LEU A 120 3.24 -5.67 -9.23
C LEU A 120 4.67 -5.23 -8.88
N GLN A 121 4.87 -3.99 -8.45
CA GLN A 121 6.16 -3.52 -7.93
C GLN A 121 6.58 -4.31 -6.67
N LYS A 122 5.63 -4.64 -5.81
CA LYS A 122 5.87 -5.51 -4.65
C LYS A 122 6.13 -6.95 -5.08
N LEU A 123 5.36 -7.50 -6.01
CA LEU A 123 5.54 -8.86 -6.50
C LEU A 123 6.87 -9.01 -7.23
N PHE A 124 7.26 -8.02 -8.03
CA PHE A 124 8.57 -7.95 -8.66
C PHE A 124 9.70 -8.04 -7.63
N SER A 125 9.62 -7.24 -6.56
CA SER A 125 10.62 -7.31 -5.50
C SER A 125 10.68 -8.68 -4.80
N ILE A 126 9.55 -9.39 -4.69
CA ILE A 126 9.51 -10.75 -4.13
C ILE A 126 10.18 -11.76 -5.07
N CYS A 127 10.02 -11.60 -6.39
CA CYS A 127 10.61 -12.50 -7.38
C CYS A 127 12.11 -12.26 -7.61
N TYR A 128 12.52 -10.99 -7.70
CA TYR A 128 13.83 -10.58 -8.19
C TYR A 128 14.74 -9.90 -7.16
N SER A 129 14.26 -9.66 -5.93
CA SER A 129 15.00 -8.93 -4.91
C SER A 129 14.71 -9.45 -3.49
N ASP A 130 14.73 -8.58 -2.51
CA ASP A 130 14.56 -8.87 -1.06
C ASP A 130 13.08 -8.84 -0.58
N GLY A 131 12.14 -8.61 -1.47
CA GLY A 131 10.71 -8.41 -1.16
C GLY A 131 10.38 -7.09 -0.47
N LYS A 132 11.33 -6.16 -0.36
CA LYS A 132 11.17 -4.88 0.35
C LYS A 132 11.55 -3.68 -0.51
N THR A 133 12.62 -3.81 -1.29
CA THR A 133 13.10 -2.76 -2.19
C THR A 133 12.08 -2.53 -3.29
N ARG A 134 11.76 -1.28 -3.54
CA ARG A 134 10.86 -0.87 -4.62
C ARG A 134 11.69 -0.14 -5.67
N ILE A 135 11.59 -0.61 -6.91
CA ILE A 135 12.28 -0.01 -8.06
C ILE A 135 11.27 0.67 -8.97
N THR A 136 11.72 1.55 -9.84
CA THR A 136 10.86 2.20 -10.84
C THR A 136 10.43 1.18 -11.92
N LEU A 137 9.39 1.51 -12.66
CA LEU A 137 8.93 0.68 -13.77
C LEU A 137 10.02 0.52 -14.83
N GLU A 138 10.70 1.61 -15.19
CA GLU A 138 11.84 1.63 -16.11
C GLU A 138 12.93 0.64 -15.73
N HIS A 139 13.40 0.71 -14.46
CA HIS A 139 14.42 -0.22 -13.98
C HIS A 139 13.97 -1.69 -14.04
N ALA A 140 12.69 -1.97 -13.82
CA ALA A 140 12.17 -3.32 -13.93
C ALA A 140 12.17 -3.81 -15.39
N ILE A 141 11.80 -2.95 -16.34
CA ILE A 141 11.81 -3.21 -17.77
C ILE A 141 13.24 -3.49 -18.23
N ASP A 142 14.19 -2.64 -17.86
CA ASP A 142 15.61 -2.80 -18.18
C ASP A 142 16.18 -4.10 -17.60
N GLN A 143 15.88 -4.39 -16.34
CA GLN A 143 16.35 -5.62 -15.67
C GLN A 143 15.82 -6.88 -16.34
N LEU A 144 14.61 -6.84 -16.92
CA LEU A 144 14.01 -7.97 -17.63
C LEU A 144 14.42 -8.04 -19.12
N GLY A 145 15.16 -7.04 -19.64
CA GLY A 145 15.53 -6.97 -21.05
C GLY A 145 14.34 -6.79 -21.99
N ILE A 146 13.23 -6.23 -21.49
CA ILE A 146 12.05 -5.95 -22.30
C ILE A 146 12.38 -4.76 -23.20
N LYS A 147 12.27 -4.95 -24.52
CA LYS A 147 12.51 -3.86 -25.46
C LYS A 147 11.53 -2.72 -25.22
N ALA A 148 12.06 -1.56 -24.86
CA ALA A 148 11.30 -0.32 -24.79
C ALA A 148 11.10 0.18 -26.23
N GLY A 149 9.90 0.05 -26.77
CA GLY A 149 9.53 0.54 -28.09
C GLY A 149 8.73 1.82 -28.07
N GLU A 150 8.35 2.29 -26.88
CA GLU A 150 7.43 3.41 -26.67
C GLU A 150 7.93 4.30 -25.53
N GLU A 151 7.62 5.58 -25.57
CA GLU A 151 8.00 6.55 -24.55
C GLU A 151 7.40 6.19 -23.18
N TYR A 152 8.24 6.24 -22.13
CA TYR A 152 7.77 6.15 -20.75
C TYR A 152 6.96 7.39 -20.35
N HIS A 153 6.23 7.29 -19.24
CA HIS A 153 5.44 8.36 -18.63
C HIS A 153 4.12 8.71 -19.35
N ARG A 154 3.81 8.07 -20.44
CA ARG A 154 2.42 8.04 -20.93
C ARG A 154 1.66 6.93 -20.20
N ALA A 155 0.51 7.26 -19.62
CA ALA A 155 -0.26 6.32 -18.78
C ALA A 155 -0.57 4.99 -19.49
N VAL A 156 -0.87 5.03 -20.80
CA VAL A 156 -1.11 3.85 -21.62
C VAL A 156 0.15 2.99 -21.79
N ASN A 157 1.30 3.61 -22.00
CA ASN A 157 2.56 2.88 -22.20
C ASN A 157 3.03 2.24 -20.88
N ASP A 158 2.93 2.98 -19.77
CA ASP A 158 3.22 2.45 -18.44
C ASP A 158 2.27 1.29 -18.10
N ALA A 159 1.02 1.37 -18.54
CA ALA A 159 0.05 0.30 -18.44
C ALA A 159 0.52 -0.95 -19.19
N ARG A 160 0.86 -0.83 -20.48
CA ARG A 160 1.38 -1.92 -21.32
C ARG A 160 2.66 -2.53 -20.77
N TYR A 161 3.59 -1.70 -20.28
CA TYR A 161 4.82 -2.21 -19.67
C TYR A 161 4.53 -2.99 -18.38
N THR A 162 3.63 -2.49 -17.55
CA THR A 162 3.19 -3.19 -16.34
C THR A 162 2.55 -4.54 -16.70
N ALA A 163 1.73 -4.61 -17.77
CA ALA A 163 1.15 -5.86 -18.30
C ALA A 163 2.23 -6.82 -18.80
N LYS A 164 3.21 -6.31 -19.53
CA LYS A 164 4.32 -7.15 -20.00
C LYS A 164 5.09 -7.78 -18.85
N ILE A 165 5.34 -7.03 -17.77
CA ILE A 165 6.10 -7.51 -16.61
C ILE A 165 5.44 -8.72 -15.94
N ILE A 166 4.11 -8.79 -15.86
CA ILE A 166 3.45 -9.89 -15.13
C ILE A 166 3.79 -11.26 -15.70
N LYS A 167 4.07 -11.36 -17.01
CA LYS A 167 4.52 -12.60 -17.67
C LYS A 167 5.85 -13.13 -17.14
N TYR A 168 6.68 -12.25 -16.60
CA TYR A 168 8.00 -12.60 -16.05
C TYR A 168 7.95 -12.87 -14.55
N LEU A 169 6.81 -12.63 -13.89
CA LEU A 169 6.66 -12.91 -12.48
C LEU A 169 6.31 -14.38 -12.25
N ASP A 170 6.96 -15.00 -11.29
CA ASP A 170 6.57 -16.32 -10.78
C ASP A 170 5.28 -16.16 -9.94
N MET A 171 4.12 -16.19 -10.61
CA MET A 171 2.82 -15.97 -9.98
C MET A 171 2.40 -17.13 -9.08
N ASP A 172 2.89 -18.33 -9.27
CA ASP A 172 2.66 -19.47 -8.36
C ASP A 172 3.28 -19.18 -6.98
N ARG A 173 4.43 -18.55 -6.98
CA ARG A 173 5.13 -18.13 -5.77
C ARG A 173 4.64 -16.78 -5.23
N ALA A 174 4.50 -15.79 -6.09
CA ALA A 174 4.27 -14.41 -5.70
C ALA A 174 2.78 -14.04 -5.61
N GLY A 175 1.90 -14.67 -6.36
CA GLY A 175 0.48 -14.34 -6.47
C GLY A 175 -0.30 -14.46 -5.16
N LYS A 176 0.15 -15.28 -4.22
CA LYS A 176 -0.42 -15.30 -2.86
C LYS A 176 -0.21 -14.01 -2.06
N TYR A 177 0.74 -13.15 -2.46
CA TYR A 177 1.09 -11.92 -1.75
C TYR A 177 0.34 -10.69 -2.29
N TYR A 178 -0.95 -10.81 -2.54
CA TYR A 178 -1.79 -9.69 -2.91
C TYR A 178 -1.70 -8.54 -1.89
N SER A 179 -2.05 -7.35 -2.32
CA SER A 179 -2.13 -6.16 -1.49
C SER A 179 -3.58 -5.88 -1.09
N VAL A 180 -3.74 -5.18 0.01
CA VAL A 180 -5.05 -4.72 0.51
C VAL A 180 -5.09 -3.24 0.36
N ASP A 181 -6.06 -2.74 -0.35
CA ASP A 181 -6.33 -1.33 -0.38
C ASP A 181 -6.80 -0.84 1.00
N THR A 182 -6.41 0.37 1.35
CA THR A 182 -6.75 1.02 2.61
C THR A 182 -7.29 2.44 2.42
N PHE A 183 -7.79 2.73 1.25
CA PHE A 183 -8.49 3.99 0.99
C PHE A 183 -9.79 4.04 1.81
N LYS A 184 -10.60 2.98 1.73
CA LYS A 184 -11.67 2.72 2.71
C LYS A 184 -11.13 1.81 3.81
N ILE A 185 -11.06 2.31 5.04
CA ILE A 185 -10.66 1.51 6.21
C ILE A 185 -11.88 0.87 6.86
N PRO A 186 -11.73 -0.24 7.62
CA PRO A 186 -12.82 -0.83 8.36
C PRO A 186 -13.51 0.17 9.27
N ALA A 187 -14.83 0.25 9.21
CA ALA A 187 -15.62 1.19 10.01
C ALA A 187 -15.77 0.72 11.47
N ASN A 188 -15.80 -0.58 11.68
CA ASN A 188 -16.02 -1.18 13.00
C ASN A 188 -15.21 -2.46 13.20
N ARG A 189 -15.29 -3.04 14.41
CA ARG A 189 -14.52 -4.22 14.81
C ARG A 189 -14.82 -5.48 13.98
N LYS A 190 -16.03 -5.63 13.46
CA LYS A 190 -16.41 -6.81 12.65
C LYS A 190 -15.80 -6.78 11.25
N GLU A 191 -15.51 -5.60 10.76
CA GLU A 191 -14.90 -5.38 9.45
C GLU A 191 -13.36 -5.40 9.50
N GLU A 192 -12.75 -5.49 10.70
CA GLU A 192 -11.28 -5.56 10.81
C GLU A 192 -10.72 -6.71 9.99
N ILE A 193 -9.69 -6.42 9.20
CA ILE A 193 -9.17 -7.34 8.19
C ILE A 193 -8.08 -8.21 8.78
N HIS A 194 -8.25 -9.52 8.68
CA HIS A 194 -7.29 -10.53 9.11
C HIS A 194 -6.90 -11.44 7.95
N LEU A 195 -5.66 -11.34 7.48
CA LEU A 195 -5.14 -12.12 6.37
C LEU A 195 -3.99 -13.01 6.81
N ASP A 196 -3.96 -14.22 6.28
CA ASP A 196 -2.88 -15.20 6.47
C ASP A 196 -2.24 -15.52 5.11
N PHE A 197 -0.97 -15.18 4.95
CA PHE A 197 -0.17 -15.42 3.75
C PHE A 197 0.73 -16.65 3.89
N GLY A 198 0.50 -17.48 4.94
CA GLY A 198 1.30 -18.67 5.23
C GLY A 198 2.59 -18.37 5.99
N ASP A 199 3.42 -17.48 5.53
CA ASP A 199 4.69 -17.07 6.18
C ASP A 199 4.53 -15.84 7.10
N TYR A 200 3.48 -15.04 6.89
CA TYR A 200 3.10 -13.93 7.77
C TYR A 200 1.60 -13.68 7.79
N GLY A 201 1.10 -13.12 8.86
CA GLY A 201 -0.26 -12.61 8.98
C GLY A 201 -0.29 -11.09 8.96
N LYS A 202 -1.32 -10.53 8.31
CA LYS A 202 -1.58 -9.08 8.26
C LYS A 202 -2.94 -8.78 8.89
N PHE A 203 -2.96 -7.76 9.74
CA PHE A 203 -4.17 -7.25 10.37
C PHE A 203 -4.28 -5.76 10.08
N ILE A 204 -5.48 -5.31 9.72
CA ILE A 204 -5.84 -3.90 9.53
C ILE A 204 -6.99 -3.59 10.47
N SER A 205 -6.79 -2.65 11.38
CA SER A 205 -7.79 -2.26 12.37
C SER A 205 -8.86 -1.36 11.78
N LYS A 206 -9.96 -1.21 12.51
CA LYS A 206 -10.91 -0.13 12.31
C LYS A 206 -10.26 1.25 12.45
N GLY A 207 -11.00 2.30 12.06
CA GLY A 207 -10.61 3.68 12.30
C GLY A 207 -10.73 4.10 13.78
N PHE A 208 -9.86 5.02 14.19
CA PHE A 208 -9.84 5.67 15.50
C PHE A 208 -9.69 7.18 15.31
N GLU A 209 -10.28 7.98 16.18
CA GLU A 209 -10.17 9.44 16.12
C GLU A 209 -8.74 9.93 16.39
N THR A 210 -8.05 9.27 17.32
CA THR A 210 -6.68 9.62 17.66
C THR A 210 -5.74 8.45 17.51
N ARG A 211 -4.47 8.78 17.26
CA ARG A 211 -3.41 7.78 17.18
C ARG A 211 -3.20 7.07 18.52
N GLU A 212 -3.34 7.78 19.62
CA GLU A 212 -3.19 7.27 20.98
C GLU A 212 -4.22 6.17 21.25
N GLN A 213 -5.49 6.38 20.87
CA GLN A 213 -6.53 5.35 20.95
C GLN A 213 -6.16 4.11 20.12
N ALA A 214 -5.69 4.32 18.88
CA ALA A 214 -5.31 3.23 17.99
C ALA A 214 -4.18 2.35 18.56
N VAL A 215 -3.14 2.97 19.13
CA VAL A 215 -1.95 2.22 19.60
C VAL A 215 -2.15 1.51 20.93
N VAL A 216 -3.16 1.86 21.72
CA VAL A 216 -3.48 1.18 23.00
C VAL A 216 -4.61 0.16 22.86
N ASP A 217 -5.28 0.13 21.72
CA ASP A 217 -6.41 -0.75 21.47
C ASP A 217 -6.06 -2.23 21.77
N ARG A 218 -7.02 -2.94 22.38
CA ARG A 218 -6.85 -4.31 22.84
C ARG A 218 -6.53 -5.30 21.70
N GLU A 219 -7.23 -5.18 20.57
CA GLU A 219 -7.02 -6.10 19.43
C GLU A 219 -5.71 -5.78 18.69
N VAL A 220 -5.38 -4.51 18.57
CA VAL A 220 -4.08 -4.07 18.03
C VAL A 220 -2.94 -4.66 18.85
N ARG A 221 -3.02 -4.61 20.19
CA ARG A 221 -1.99 -5.13 21.08
C ARG A 221 -2.12 -6.62 21.36
N SER A 222 -3.15 -7.28 20.84
CA SER A 222 -3.31 -8.71 21.03
C SER A 222 -2.11 -9.49 20.49
N CYS A 223 -1.74 -10.55 21.20
CA CYS A 223 -0.62 -11.41 20.84
C CYS A 223 -1.17 -12.82 20.56
N LYS A 224 -2.11 -12.92 19.63
CA LYS A 224 -2.62 -14.19 19.12
C LYS A 224 -1.82 -14.61 17.90
N CYS A 225 -1.50 -15.88 17.80
CA CYS A 225 -0.83 -16.46 16.63
C CYS A 225 -1.72 -16.27 15.38
N PHE A 226 -1.16 -15.78 14.28
CA PHE A 226 -1.92 -15.55 13.05
C PHE A 226 -2.40 -16.85 12.41
N LYS A 227 -1.67 -17.97 12.61
CA LYS A 227 -2.03 -19.29 12.09
C LYS A 227 -3.11 -19.99 12.94
N CYS A 228 -2.85 -20.24 14.21
CA CYS A 228 -3.75 -21.04 15.07
C CYS A 228 -4.65 -20.21 15.99
N LYS A 229 -4.57 -18.88 15.96
CA LYS A 229 -5.36 -17.92 16.75
C LYS A 229 -5.18 -18.03 18.28
N LYS A 230 -4.36 -18.97 18.78
CA LYS A 230 -4.07 -19.12 20.21
C LYS A 230 -3.21 -17.98 20.73
N SER A 231 -3.36 -17.66 22.01
CA SER A 231 -2.51 -16.67 22.70
C SER A 231 -1.06 -17.14 22.72
N MET A 232 -0.13 -16.20 22.53
CA MET A 232 1.30 -16.47 22.51
C MET A 232 1.99 -15.98 23.79
N LYS A 233 3.05 -16.64 24.20
CA LYS A 233 3.97 -16.18 25.24
C LYS A 233 4.70 -14.92 24.75
N LYS A 234 4.80 -13.90 25.61
CA LYS A 234 5.45 -12.62 25.29
C LYS A 234 6.90 -12.63 25.76
N HIS A 235 7.86 -12.78 24.84
CA HIS A 235 9.27 -12.59 25.15
C HIS A 235 9.63 -11.10 25.22
N ILE A 236 9.16 -10.33 24.28
CA ILE A 236 9.30 -8.87 24.25
C ILE A 236 7.92 -8.27 24.00
N LYS A 237 7.40 -7.53 24.98
CA LYS A 237 6.15 -6.77 24.84
C LYS A 237 6.31 -5.71 23.75
N TRP A 238 5.18 -5.27 23.18
CA TRP A 238 5.17 -4.18 22.21
C TRP A 238 5.91 -2.94 22.73
N PHE A 239 6.92 -2.48 22.01
CA PHE A 239 7.68 -1.27 22.28
C PHE A 239 7.72 -0.37 21.05
N ALA A 240 7.67 0.94 21.27
CA ALA A 240 7.70 1.93 20.21
C ALA A 240 9.14 2.23 19.79
N THR A 241 9.33 2.43 18.48
CA THR A 241 10.48 3.07 17.88
C THR A 241 9.99 4.30 17.11
N ASN A 242 10.73 5.40 17.11
CA ASN A 242 10.39 6.65 16.38
C ASN A 242 8.90 7.07 16.42
N GLY A 243 8.19 6.68 17.46
CA GLY A 243 6.79 7.06 17.68
C GLY A 243 5.74 6.48 16.72
N LYS A 244 6.04 6.03 15.51
CA LYS A 244 5.06 5.52 14.53
C LYS A 244 5.07 4.00 14.37
N SER A 245 6.16 3.32 14.73
CA SER A 245 6.33 1.88 14.58
C SER A 245 6.52 1.20 15.92
N TYR A 246 5.87 0.05 16.09
CA TYR A 246 5.95 -0.78 17.28
C TYR A 246 6.43 -2.17 16.91
N TYR A 247 7.25 -2.77 17.78
CA TYR A 247 7.81 -4.11 17.60
C TYR A 247 7.56 -4.97 18.81
N GLY A 248 7.49 -6.28 18.62
CA GLY A 248 7.35 -7.27 19.67
C GLY A 248 7.91 -8.62 19.25
N LEU A 249 8.18 -9.49 20.23
CA LEU A 249 8.60 -10.87 20.01
C LEU A 249 7.77 -11.80 20.88
N PHE A 250 7.20 -12.81 20.25
CA PHE A 250 6.25 -13.73 20.85
C PHE A 250 6.63 -15.17 20.49
N GLU A 251 6.10 -16.12 21.22
CA GLU A 251 6.28 -17.54 20.94
C GLU A 251 4.93 -18.26 20.96
N CYS A 252 4.63 -18.95 19.89
CA CYS A 252 3.49 -19.85 19.79
C CYS A 252 3.97 -21.29 20.08
N GLU A 253 3.27 -22.03 20.92
CA GLU A 253 3.62 -23.43 21.21
C GLU A 253 3.69 -24.31 19.95
N LYS A 254 2.80 -24.06 18.95
CA LYS A 254 2.75 -24.84 17.71
C LYS A 254 3.63 -24.28 16.58
N HIS A 255 3.86 -22.96 16.53
CA HIS A 255 4.47 -22.30 15.39
C HIS A 255 5.79 -21.59 15.72
N GLY A 256 6.30 -21.75 16.97
CA GLY A 256 7.58 -21.20 17.41
C GLY A 256 7.61 -19.68 17.51
N LEU A 257 8.78 -19.10 17.28
CA LEU A 257 9.00 -17.67 17.44
C LEU A 257 8.29 -16.84 16.34
N ILE A 258 7.62 -15.79 16.77
CA ILE A 258 6.90 -14.85 15.91
C ILE A 258 7.31 -13.43 16.25
N LYS A 259 7.89 -12.74 15.31
CA LYS A 259 8.14 -11.29 15.40
C LYS A 259 6.91 -10.53 14.94
N GLY A 260 6.56 -9.48 15.70
CA GLY A 260 5.47 -8.57 15.39
C GLY A 260 5.97 -7.17 15.08
N ARG A 261 5.28 -6.52 14.14
CA ARG A 261 5.42 -5.09 13.88
C ARG A 261 4.05 -4.51 13.62
N PHE A 262 3.74 -3.35 14.21
CA PHE A 262 2.62 -2.57 13.73
C PHE A 262 2.99 -1.10 13.53
N LYS A 263 2.27 -0.46 12.62
CA LYS A 263 2.38 0.96 12.33
C LYS A 263 1.02 1.62 12.40
N SER A 264 0.98 2.83 12.95
CA SER A 264 -0.15 3.73 12.80
C SER A 264 -0.04 4.46 11.47
N LYS A 265 -1.15 4.51 10.75
CA LYS A 265 -1.35 5.28 9.53
C LYS A 265 -2.57 6.18 9.71
N GLN A 266 -2.67 7.23 8.91
CA GLN A 266 -3.86 8.06 8.79
C GLN A 266 -4.52 7.77 7.45
N ALA A 267 -5.82 7.58 7.48
CA ALA A 267 -6.65 7.37 6.30
C ALA A 267 -7.05 8.74 5.70
N ASP A 268 -7.57 8.70 4.48
CA ASP A 268 -7.99 9.88 3.73
C ASP A 268 -9.14 10.67 4.42
N ASN A 269 -9.94 9.99 5.25
CA ASN A 269 -10.98 10.60 6.09
C ASN A 269 -10.47 11.16 7.43
N GLY A 270 -9.15 11.22 7.64
CA GLY A 270 -8.51 11.75 8.84
C GLY A 270 -8.40 10.78 10.01
N LEU A 271 -9.08 9.64 10.00
CA LEU A 271 -9.01 8.64 11.06
C LEU A 271 -7.68 7.90 11.06
N TYR A 272 -7.26 7.46 12.23
CA TYR A 272 -6.05 6.64 12.40
C TYR A 272 -6.40 5.16 12.38
N TYR A 273 -5.59 4.35 11.72
CA TYR A 273 -5.71 2.90 11.72
C TYR A 273 -4.35 2.23 11.88
N ILE A 274 -4.37 0.95 12.21
CA ILE A 274 -3.16 0.17 12.44
C ILE A 274 -3.02 -0.91 11.37
N VAL A 275 -1.83 -1.00 10.81
CA VAL A 275 -1.40 -2.16 10.03
C VAL A 275 -0.42 -2.96 10.88
N LYS A 276 -0.83 -4.16 11.30
CA LYS A 276 -0.04 -5.09 12.10
C LYS A 276 0.38 -6.28 11.24
N ILE A 277 1.65 -6.65 11.31
CA ILE A 277 2.22 -7.82 10.66
C ILE A 277 2.84 -8.71 11.73
N LEU A 278 2.48 -9.99 11.71
CA LEU A 278 3.07 -11.05 12.51
C LEU A 278 3.76 -12.02 11.54
N LYS A 279 5.05 -12.30 11.74
CA LYS A 279 5.83 -13.17 10.86
C LYS A 279 6.60 -14.19 11.67
N CYS A 280 6.57 -15.47 11.24
CA CYS A 280 7.44 -16.49 11.81
C CYS A 280 8.90 -16.06 11.67
N THR A 281 9.72 -16.37 12.66
CA THR A 281 11.12 -15.95 12.70
C THR A 281 11.98 -17.01 13.41
N ASP A 282 13.25 -17.01 13.07
CA ASP A 282 14.28 -17.82 13.70
C ASP A 282 14.95 -17.09 14.88
N ARG A 283 15.95 -17.72 15.48
CA ARG A 283 16.74 -17.13 16.58
C ARG A 283 17.46 -15.85 16.12
N TYR A 284 17.94 -15.80 14.89
CA TYR A 284 18.63 -14.64 14.35
C TYR A 284 17.68 -13.43 14.21
N GLY A 285 16.49 -13.66 13.65
CA GLY A 285 15.48 -12.62 13.58
C GLY A 285 14.98 -12.15 14.94
N ALA A 286 14.87 -13.06 15.92
CA ALA A 286 14.54 -12.72 17.30
C ALA A 286 15.62 -11.82 17.93
N GLU A 287 16.90 -12.14 17.70
CA GLU A 287 18.02 -11.35 18.21
C GLU A 287 18.03 -9.91 17.64
N LYS A 288 17.66 -9.75 16.36
CA LYS A 288 17.48 -8.42 15.78
C LYS A 288 16.42 -7.59 16.51
N ILE A 289 15.34 -8.20 16.99
CA ILE A 289 14.30 -7.50 17.76
C ILE A 289 14.83 -7.11 19.14
N LYS A 290 15.60 -7.98 19.82
CA LYS A 290 16.25 -7.69 21.10
C LYS A 290 17.20 -6.49 20.98
N LYS A 291 18.14 -6.55 20.03
CA LYS A 291 19.08 -5.45 19.78
C LYS A 291 18.36 -4.12 19.49
N LYS A 292 17.27 -4.18 18.75
CA LYS A 292 16.44 -3.00 18.49
C LYS A 292 15.82 -2.46 19.78
N GLN A 293 15.31 -3.33 20.67
CA GLN A 293 14.76 -2.91 21.95
C GLN A 293 15.82 -2.27 22.85
N GLU A 294 17.01 -2.86 22.92
CA GLU A 294 18.14 -2.34 23.70
C GLU A 294 18.56 -0.94 23.21
N LYS A 295 18.71 -0.78 21.91
CA LYS A 295 19.02 0.53 21.30
C LYS A 295 17.99 1.60 21.70
N GLU A 296 16.70 1.27 21.64
CA GLU A 296 15.63 2.20 22.02
C GLU A 296 15.62 2.49 23.54
N ARG A 297 15.93 1.50 24.37
CA ARG A 297 16.07 1.71 25.81
C ARG A 297 17.24 2.64 26.13
N LEU A 298 18.38 2.45 25.47
CA LEU A 298 19.54 3.30 25.63
C LEU A 298 19.23 4.75 25.19
N HIS A 299 18.64 4.90 24.01
CA HIS A 299 18.26 6.23 23.50
C HIS A 299 17.34 6.99 24.48
N ARG A 300 16.31 6.30 25.02
CA ARG A 300 15.40 6.90 26.02
C ARG A 300 16.11 7.30 27.32
N ARG A 301 17.07 6.48 27.77
CA ARG A 301 17.86 6.80 28.96
C ARG A 301 18.72 8.03 28.72
N MET A 302 19.40 8.12 27.56
CA MET A 302 20.22 9.27 27.20
C MET A 302 19.37 10.55 27.09
N LYS A 303 18.22 10.48 26.42
CA LYS A 303 17.29 11.61 26.30
C LYS A 303 16.82 12.09 27.69
N ALA A 304 16.38 11.17 28.55
CA ALA A 304 15.92 11.51 29.91
C ALA A 304 17.05 12.12 30.77
N LYS A 305 18.31 11.67 30.58
CA LYS A 305 19.46 12.27 31.26
C LYS A 305 19.72 13.70 30.79
N ALA A 306 19.72 13.92 29.46
CA ALA A 306 19.92 15.26 28.88
C ALA A 306 18.81 16.25 29.31
N GLU A 307 17.54 15.79 29.35
CA GLU A 307 16.42 16.62 29.82
C GLU A 307 16.57 17.01 31.33
N LYS A 308 17.06 16.08 32.15
CA LYS A 308 17.33 16.37 33.57
C LYS A 308 18.47 17.35 33.76
N GLU A 309 19.55 17.25 32.97
CA GLU A 309 20.68 18.17 33.00
C GLU A 309 20.27 19.57 32.52
N ALA A 310 19.50 19.66 31.44
CA ALA A 310 18.96 20.92 30.95
C ALA A 310 18.08 21.63 31.99
N LYS A 311 17.20 20.90 32.68
CA LYS A 311 16.38 21.47 33.77
C LYS A 311 17.17 21.93 34.96
N LYS A 312 18.28 21.26 35.32
CA LYS A 312 19.17 21.70 36.38
C LYS A 312 19.86 23.03 36.02
N ASN A 313 20.34 23.17 34.79
CA ASN A 313 21.03 24.37 34.35
C ASN A 313 20.10 25.59 34.28
N VAL A 314 18.83 25.42 33.89
CA VAL A 314 17.82 26.49 33.93
C VAL A 314 17.49 26.90 35.38
N GLY A 315 17.44 25.94 36.32
CA GLY A 315 17.16 26.20 37.73
C GLY A 315 18.33 26.93 38.48
N VAL A 316 19.55 26.78 37.98
CA VAL A 316 20.72 27.46 38.52
C VAL A 316 20.75 28.92 38.06
N ASN A 317 20.43 29.19 36.77
CA ASN A 317 20.42 30.59 36.26
C ASN A 317 19.32 31.46 36.88
N ASN A 318 18.17 30.85 37.26
CA ASN A 318 17.10 31.59 37.95
C ASN A 318 17.39 31.89 39.44
N LYS A 319 18.39 31.25 40.06
CA LYS A 319 18.78 31.54 41.44
C LYS A 319 19.85 32.65 41.54
N VAL A 320 20.54 32.94 40.46
CA VAL A 320 21.58 33.99 40.42
C VAL A 320 20.98 35.39 40.14
N SER A 321 19.76 35.51 39.63
CA SER A 321 19.08 36.77 39.32
C SER A 321 18.23 37.39 40.46
N TYR A 322 18.30 36.81 41.68
CA TYR A 322 17.57 37.33 42.85
C TYR A 322 18.51 37.74 44.03
N SER A 323 19.77 37.98 43.73
CA SER A 323 20.74 38.45 44.72
C SER A 323 21.51 39.68 44.18
N GLU A 324 20.79 40.73 43.83
CA GLU A 324 21.26 42.11 43.72
C GLU A 324 20.20 43.08 44.29
#